data_9578402be3525205e8ade9f37e6c4730
#
_entry.id   9578402be3525205e8ade9f37e6c4730
#
_cell.length_a   1.000
_cell.length_b   1.000
_cell.length_c   1.000
_cell.angle_alpha   90.00
_cell.angle_beta   90.00
_cell.angle_gamma   90.00
#
_symmetry.space_group_name_H-M   'P 1'
#
loop_
_entity.id
_entity.type
_entity.pdbx_description
1 polymer ?
#
loop_
_entity_poly.entity_id
_entity_poly.type
_entity_poly.pdbx_seq_one_letter_code
_entity_poly.pdbx_strand_id
1 'polypeptide(L)'
;MRKQLLVLFTLVVISIISFTGCEPFIENKITVQNQASGDVQFIIAGKTYDVASNSSLVLPDFKKGTFVYETIYQVPFGITEASAEGDVAGNMVLNAGTEILLKYTSIVDTSKYTIYGILSSSDDVNRLDPFDDEETP
;
A
#
# COMPACT_ATOMS: atom_id res chain seq x y z
N MET A 1 36.50 -8.01 -47.38
CA MET A 1 35.27 -7.21 -47.15
C MET A 1 34.17 -7.98 -46.38
N ARG A 2 33.80 -9.21 -46.76
CA ARG A 2 32.73 -9.94 -46.02
C ARG A 2 33.02 -10.21 -44.54
N LYS A 3 34.26 -10.52 -44.17
CA LYS A 3 34.64 -10.78 -42.78
C LYS A 3 34.59 -9.53 -41.90
N GLN A 4 34.98 -8.37 -42.42
CA GLN A 4 34.94 -7.08 -41.69
C GLN A 4 33.50 -6.61 -41.51
N LEU A 5 32.62 -6.84 -42.48
CA LEU A 5 31.21 -6.50 -42.40
C LEU A 5 30.50 -7.34 -41.31
N LEU A 6 30.88 -8.61 -41.19
CA LEU A 6 30.31 -9.53 -40.21
C LEU A 6 30.72 -9.16 -38.77
N VAL A 7 31.97 -8.75 -38.57
CA VAL A 7 32.47 -8.27 -37.27
C VAL A 7 31.79 -6.96 -36.88
N LEU A 8 31.59 -6.04 -37.81
CA LEU A 8 30.89 -4.78 -37.54
C LEU A 8 29.43 -5.01 -37.18
N PHE A 9 28.75 -5.94 -37.83
CA PHE A 9 27.37 -6.29 -37.55
C PHE A 9 27.20 -6.94 -36.17
N THR A 10 28.14 -7.81 -35.79
CA THR A 10 28.14 -8.44 -34.45
C THR A 10 28.37 -7.41 -33.34
N LEU A 11 29.25 -6.43 -33.55
CA LEU A 11 29.52 -5.36 -32.59
C LEU A 11 28.31 -4.45 -32.38
N VAL A 12 27.58 -4.12 -33.45
CA VAL A 12 26.35 -3.31 -33.39
C VAL A 12 25.22 -4.06 -32.63
N VAL A 13 25.07 -5.38 -32.90
CA VAL A 13 24.05 -6.20 -32.23
C VAL A 13 24.33 -6.31 -30.73
N ILE A 14 25.60 -6.47 -30.33
CA ILE A 14 26.00 -6.51 -28.91
C ILE A 14 25.75 -5.16 -28.22
N SER A 15 25.96 -4.03 -28.92
CA SER A 15 25.68 -2.71 -28.35
C SER A 15 24.20 -2.45 -28.10
N ILE A 16 23.31 -3.00 -28.94
CA ILE A 16 21.85 -2.83 -28.77
C ILE A 16 21.32 -3.61 -27.57
N ILE A 17 21.90 -4.77 -27.25
CA ILE A 17 21.50 -5.60 -26.11
C ILE A 17 21.91 -4.96 -24.77
N SER A 18 22.94 -4.10 -24.75
CA SER A 18 23.42 -3.47 -23.53
C SER A 18 22.55 -2.30 -23.03
N PHE A 19 21.55 -1.86 -23.80
CA PHE A 19 20.64 -0.78 -23.43
C PHE A 19 19.29 -1.23 -22.90
N THR A 20 19.07 -2.53 -22.72
CA THR A 20 17.96 -2.98 -21.87
C THR A 20 18.36 -2.75 -20.43
N GLY A 21 18.34 -1.48 -20.01
CA GLY A 21 18.46 -1.12 -18.61
C GLY A 21 17.37 -1.86 -17.85
N CYS A 22 17.75 -2.70 -16.90
CA CYS A 22 16.84 -3.11 -15.83
C CYS A 22 16.41 -1.81 -15.15
N GLU A 23 15.21 -1.31 -15.46
CA GLU A 23 14.58 -0.37 -14.54
C GLU A 23 14.52 -1.11 -13.20
N PRO A 24 15.05 -0.54 -12.11
CA PRO A 24 14.90 -1.16 -10.80
C PRO A 24 13.41 -1.31 -10.58
N PHE A 25 12.95 -2.55 -10.44
CA PHE A 25 11.55 -2.86 -10.14
C PHE A 25 11.31 -2.38 -8.70
N ILE A 26 10.85 -1.15 -8.56
CA ILE A 26 10.53 -0.56 -7.26
C ILE A 26 9.12 -1.04 -6.92
N GLU A 27 9.07 -2.03 -6.05
CA GLU A 27 7.83 -2.64 -5.58
C GLU A 27 7.12 -1.74 -4.58
N ASN A 28 5.81 -1.60 -4.75
CA ASN A 28 4.96 -1.01 -3.75
C ASN A 28 4.51 -2.08 -2.75
N LYS A 29 4.35 -1.69 -1.51
CA LYS A 29 3.97 -2.59 -0.43
C LYS A 29 2.81 -2.02 0.37
N ILE A 30 1.80 -2.84 0.63
CA ILE A 30 0.70 -2.51 1.54
C ILE A 30 0.81 -3.43 2.74
N THR A 31 0.91 -2.87 3.92
CA THR A 31 0.85 -3.59 5.19
C THR A 31 -0.47 -3.29 5.86
N VAL A 32 -1.25 -4.33 6.16
CA VAL A 32 -2.49 -4.23 6.90
C VAL A 32 -2.24 -4.81 8.29
N GLN A 33 -2.39 -3.99 9.32
CA GLN A 33 -2.20 -4.37 10.72
C GLN A 33 -3.54 -4.31 11.45
N ASN A 34 -4.03 -5.45 11.90
CA ASN A 34 -5.27 -5.54 12.66
C ASN A 34 -4.97 -5.66 14.17
N GLN A 35 -5.18 -4.60 14.92
CA GLN A 35 -5.12 -4.54 16.38
C GLN A 35 -6.52 -4.41 17.02
N ALA A 36 -7.57 -4.55 16.20
CA ALA A 36 -8.95 -4.58 16.69
C ALA A 36 -9.27 -5.93 17.34
N SER A 37 -10.30 -5.94 18.18
CA SER A 37 -10.74 -7.15 18.89
C SER A 37 -11.50 -8.14 18.00
N GLY A 38 -11.85 -7.77 16.76
CA GLY A 38 -12.47 -8.65 15.76
C GLY A 38 -11.59 -8.83 14.52
N ASP A 39 -11.85 -9.88 13.76
CA ASP A 39 -11.19 -10.09 12.48
C ASP A 39 -11.66 -9.06 11.45
N VAL A 40 -10.80 -8.69 10.53
CA VAL A 40 -11.14 -7.80 9.40
C VAL A 40 -10.89 -8.49 8.08
N GLN A 41 -11.72 -8.16 7.10
CA GLN A 41 -11.51 -8.49 5.70
C GLN A 41 -11.15 -7.21 4.96
N PHE A 42 -9.95 -7.16 4.45
CA PHE A 42 -9.46 -6.06 3.64
C PHE A 42 -9.66 -6.40 2.16
N ILE A 43 -10.40 -5.54 1.46
CA ILE A 43 -10.75 -5.72 0.05
C ILE A 43 -10.05 -4.66 -0.76
N ILE A 44 -9.23 -5.07 -1.73
CA ILE A 44 -8.52 -4.18 -2.65
C ILE A 44 -8.32 -4.86 -4.01
N ALA A 45 -8.46 -4.11 -5.09
CA ALA A 45 -8.28 -4.61 -6.45
C ALA A 45 -9.10 -5.88 -6.76
N GLY A 46 -10.32 -5.97 -6.19
CA GLY A 46 -11.22 -7.11 -6.38
C GLY A 46 -10.84 -8.38 -5.63
N LYS A 47 -9.86 -8.31 -4.73
CA LYS A 47 -9.42 -9.42 -3.88
C LYS A 47 -9.74 -9.14 -2.41
N THR A 48 -10.16 -10.17 -1.70
CA THR A 48 -10.42 -10.12 -0.26
C THR A 48 -9.29 -10.81 0.49
N TYR A 49 -8.83 -10.17 1.55
CA TYR A 49 -7.78 -10.68 2.42
C TYR A 49 -8.27 -10.68 3.86
N ASP A 50 -8.24 -11.85 4.48
CA ASP A 50 -8.60 -12.00 5.89
C ASP A 50 -7.40 -11.65 6.77
N VAL A 51 -7.60 -10.77 7.74
CA VAL A 51 -6.58 -10.36 8.71
C VAL A 51 -7.16 -10.59 10.12
N ALA A 52 -6.72 -11.64 10.75
CA ALA A 52 -7.19 -12.00 12.08
C ALA A 52 -6.87 -10.90 13.11
N SER A 53 -7.64 -10.86 14.18
CA SER A 53 -7.36 -9.98 15.32
C SER A 53 -5.92 -10.14 15.82
N ASN A 54 -5.25 -9.04 16.12
CA ASN A 54 -3.86 -8.97 16.56
C ASN A 54 -2.86 -9.59 15.57
N SER A 55 -3.15 -9.55 14.28
CA SER A 55 -2.25 -10.02 13.23
C SER A 55 -1.94 -8.93 12.19
N SER A 56 -0.99 -9.24 11.33
CA SER A 56 -0.54 -8.35 10.27
C SER A 56 -0.39 -9.12 8.96
N LEU A 57 -0.74 -8.48 7.86
CA LEU A 57 -0.61 -9.01 6.51
C LEU A 57 0.20 -8.03 5.66
N VAL A 58 1.17 -8.56 4.92
CA VAL A 58 1.95 -7.78 3.95
C VAL A 58 1.58 -8.21 2.55
N LEU A 59 1.19 -7.26 1.73
CA LEU A 59 0.85 -7.44 0.33
C LEU A 59 1.93 -6.76 -0.52
N PRO A 60 2.85 -7.53 -1.12
CA PRO A 60 3.87 -7.03 -2.02
C PRO A 60 3.31 -6.84 -3.45
N ASP A 61 4.14 -6.32 -4.32
CA ASP A 61 3.96 -6.33 -5.79
C ASP A 61 2.75 -5.55 -6.32
N PHE A 62 2.33 -4.50 -5.61
CA PHE A 62 1.33 -3.60 -6.16
C PHE A 62 1.96 -2.69 -7.22
N LYS A 63 1.27 -2.55 -8.35
CA LYS A 63 1.66 -1.61 -9.39
C LYS A 63 1.33 -0.18 -8.97
N LYS A 64 2.01 0.79 -9.59
CA LYS A 64 1.64 2.20 -9.49
C LYS A 64 0.19 2.39 -9.95
N GLY A 65 -0.58 3.19 -9.20
CA GLY A 65 -1.97 3.50 -9.53
C GLY A 65 -2.79 3.92 -8.32
N THR A 66 -4.08 4.14 -8.57
CA THR A 66 -5.05 4.42 -7.52
C THR A 66 -5.95 3.20 -7.36
N PHE A 67 -6.09 2.72 -6.14
CA PHE A 67 -6.87 1.55 -5.79
C PHE A 67 -7.96 1.92 -4.80
N VAL A 68 -9.18 1.52 -5.10
CA VAL A 68 -10.29 1.59 -4.13
C VAL A 68 -10.14 0.44 -3.17
N TYR A 69 -10.28 0.71 -1.88
CA TYR A 69 -10.28 -0.31 -0.85
C TYR A 69 -11.50 -0.18 0.07
N GLU A 70 -11.86 -1.28 0.67
CA GLU A 70 -12.97 -1.40 1.61
C GLU A 70 -12.60 -2.40 2.72
N THR A 71 -13.17 -2.18 3.91
CA THR A 71 -12.97 -3.05 5.06
C THR A 71 -14.31 -3.57 5.55
N ILE A 72 -14.42 -4.89 5.70
CA ILE A 72 -15.48 -5.55 6.43
C ILE A 72 -14.89 -6.03 7.76
N TYR A 73 -15.58 -5.82 8.86
CA TYR A 73 -15.10 -6.20 10.18
C TYR A 73 -16.11 -7.04 10.94
N GLN A 74 -15.60 -7.96 11.75
CA GLN A 74 -16.42 -8.78 12.63
C GLN A 74 -16.66 -8.04 13.94
N VAL A 75 -17.91 -8.05 14.36
CA VAL A 75 -18.33 -7.47 15.63
C VAL A 75 -18.30 -8.57 16.69
N PRO A 76 -17.60 -8.34 17.81
CA PRO A 76 -17.55 -9.32 18.90
C PRO A 76 -18.95 -9.68 19.44
N PHE A 77 -19.06 -10.91 19.98
CA PHE A 77 -20.31 -11.37 20.56
C PHE A 77 -20.77 -10.46 21.72
N GLY A 78 -22.08 -10.21 21.78
CA GLY A 78 -22.69 -9.38 22.84
C GLY A 78 -22.78 -7.90 22.52
N ILE A 79 -22.25 -7.47 21.38
CA ILE A 79 -22.34 -6.09 20.90
C ILE A 79 -23.69 -5.88 20.20
N THR A 80 -24.38 -4.80 20.51
CA THR A 80 -25.66 -4.41 19.90
C THR A 80 -25.54 -3.23 18.93
N GLU A 81 -24.49 -2.43 19.05
CA GLU A 81 -24.22 -1.28 18.18
C GLU A 81 -22.77 -1.34 17.67
N ALA A 82 -22.61 -1.20 16.37
CA ALA A 82 -21.28 -1.16 15.75
C ALA A 82 -21.13 0.05 14.84
N SER A 83 -19.96 0.66 14.85
CA SER A 83 -19.60 1.80 14.00
C SER A 83 -18.16 1.67 13.49
N ALA A 84 -17.86 2.38 12.42
CA ALA A 84 -16.54 2.49 11.86
C ALA A 84 -16.17 3.96 11.66
N GLU A 85 -14.93 4.30 11.96
CA GLU A 85 -14.41 5.67 11.84
C GLU A 85 -13.02 5.68 11.19
N GLY A 86 -12.67 6.80 10.58
CA GLY A 86 -11.39 6.99 9.91
C GLY A 86 -11.27 6.24 8.57
N ASP A 87 -10.09 5.74 8.26
CA ASP A 87 -9.72 5.19 6.96
C ASP A 87 -10.11 3.71 6.83
N VAL A 88 -11.38 3.39 6.95
CA VAL A 88 -11.93 2.02 6.77
C VAL A 88 -12.31 1.71 5.33
N ALA A 89 -12.48 2.73 4.51
CA ALA A 89 -12.71 2.62 3.07
C ALA A 89 -12.25 3.90 2.37
N GLY A 90 -11.83 3.79 1.12
CA GLY A 90 -11.39 4.96 0.36
C GLY A 90 -10.51 4.62 -0.82
N ASN A 91 -9.63 5.56 -1.16
CA ASN A 91 -8.67 5.41 -2.26
C ASN A 91 -7.24 5.39 -1.71
N MET A 92 -6.44 4.43 -2.17
CA MET A 92 -5.00 4.38 -1.98
C MET A 92 -4.29 4.81 -3.24
N VAL A 93 -3.37 5.75 -3.14
CA VAL A 93 -2.51 6.17 -4.25
C VAL A 93 -1.13 5.56 -4.04
N LEU A 94 -0.69 4.75 -4.99
CA LEU A 94 0.63 4.13 -5.00
C LEU A 94 1.46 4.73 -6.12
N ASN A 95 2.52 5.42 -5.77
CA ASN A 95 3.56 5.86 -6.69
C ASN A 95 4.63 4.76 -6.80
N ALA A 96 5.77 5.03 -7.41
CA ALA A 96 6.85 4.06 -7.43
C ALA A 96 7.55 4.00 -6.05
N GLY A 97 7.57 2.84 -5.41
CA GLY A 97 8.20 2.61 -4.11
C GLY A 97 7.36 3.06 -2.91
N THR A 98 6.07 3.28 -3.09
CA THR A 98 5.17 3.64 -1.98
C THR A 98 4.98 2.48 -1.02
N GLU A 99 5.16 2.73 0.27
CA GLU A 99 4.78 1.84 1.35
C GLU A 99 3.55 2.40 2.07
N ILE A 100 2.48 1.61 2.13
CA ILE A 100 1.26 1.93 2.86
C ILE A 100 1.19 1.09 4.13
N LEU A 101 0.85 1.73 5.23
CA LEU A 101 0.44 1.07 6.47
C LEU A 101 -1.01 1.42 6.75
N LEU A 102 -1.88 0.42 6.72
CA LEU A 102 -3.27 0.54 7.16
C LEU A 102 -3.41 -0.20 8.51
N LYS A 103 -3.70 0.55 9.55
CA LYS A 103 -3.81 0.04 10.91
C LYS A 103 -5.24 0.12 11.39
N TYR A 104 -5.76 -1.00 11.90
CA TYR A 104 -7.06 -1.05 12.56
C TYR A 104 -6.90 -1.18 14.07
N THR A 105 -7.68 -0.41 14.81
CA THR A 105 -7.85 -0.52 16.26
C THR A 105 -9.33 -0.53 16.57
N SER A 106 -9.72 -0.93 17.79
CA SER A 106 -11.12 -0.87 18.19
C SER A 106 -11.28 -0.49 19.66
N ILE A 107 -12.43 0.08 19.95
CA ILE A 107 -12.90 0.34 21.30
C ILE A 107 -14.21 -0.43 21.51
N VAL A 108 -14.29 -1.13 22.63
CA VAL A 108 -15.52 -1.78 23.11
C VAL A 108 -15.96 -1.06 24.39
N ASP A 109 -17.13 -0.47 24.35
CA ASP A 109 -17.76 0.18 25.49
C ASP A 109 -19.15 -0.41 25.74
N THR A 110 -19.28 -1.19 26.80
CA THR A 110 -20.49 -1.90 27.23
C THR A 110 -21.09 -2.76 26.10
N SER A 111 -21.91 -2.18 25.22
CA SER A 111 -22.59 -2.84 24.10
C SER A 111 -22.25 -2.22 22.75
N LYS A 112 -21.33 -1.26 22.73
CA LYS A 112 -20.89 -0.55 21.52
C LYS A 112 -19.50 -1.03 21.11
N TYR A 113 -19.32 -1.21 19.81
CA TYR A 113 -18.05 -1.50 19.17
C TYR A 113 -17.76 -0.44 18.13
N THR A 114 -16.62 0.22 18.23
CA THR A 114 -16.16 1.14 17.19
C THR A 114 -14.80 0.68 16.68
N ILE A 115 -14.70 0.45 15.38
CA ILE A 115 -13.43 0.19 14.70
C ILE A 115 -12.90 1.50 14.11
N TYR A 116 -11.60 1.71 14.23
CA TYR A 116 -10.87 2.85 13.67
C TYR A 116 -9.86 2.38 12.67
N GLY A 117 -9.88 2.96 11.45
CA GLY A 117 -8.85 2.78 10.45
C GLY A 117 -7.94 4.00 10.39
N ILE A 118 -6.63 3.77 10.33
CA ILE A 118 -5.61 4.80 10.14
C ILE A 118 -4.72 4.38 8.97
N LEU A 119 -4.72 5.16 7.91
CA LEU A 119 -3.87 4.96 6.75
C LEU A 119 -2.69 5.92 6.80
N SER A 120 -1.49 5.39 6.64
CA SER A 120 -0.26 6.15 6.54
C SER A 120 0.47 5.76 5.26
N SER A 121 1.00 6.74 4.55
CA SER A 121 1.77 6.55 3.33
C SER A 121 3.19 7.07 3.51
N SER A 122 4.16 6.34 2.97
CA SER A 122 5.55 6.84 2.91
C SER A 122 5.68 8.13 2.09
N ASP A 123 4.75 8.36 1.17
CA ASP A 123 4.72 9.56 0.34
C ASP A 123 4.30 10.79 1.15
N ASP A 124 3.55 10.63 2.24
CA ASP A 124 3.10 11.75 3.09
C ASP A 124 4.24 12.31 3.96
N VAL A 125 5.20 11.49 4.32
CA VAL A 125 6.39 11.92 5.09
C VAL A 125 7.25 12.89 4.29
N ASN A 126 7.27 12.76 2.97
CA ASN A 126 8.01 13.67 2.07
C ASN A 126 7.27 14.99 1.83
N ARG A 127 6.02 15.13 2.26
CA ARG A 127 5.22 16.37 2.17
C ARG A 127 5.42 17.33 3.33
N LEU A 128 5.92 16.83 4.44
CA LEU A 128 6.30 17.66 5.57
C LEU A 128 7.70 18.19 5.32
N ASP A 129 7.83 19.24 4.51
CA ASP A 129 9.02 20.07 4.51
C ASP A 129 9.05 20.80 5.86
N PRO A 130 10.01 20.50 6.76
CA PRO A 130 10.05 21.11 8.09
C PRO A 130 10.44 22.59 8.05
N PHE A 131 10.57 23.18 6.87
CA PHE A 131 11.03 24.57 6.67
C PHE A 131 9.99 25.47 5.97
N ASP A 132 8.75 25.00 5.78
CA ASP A 132 7.72 25.82 5.12
C ASP A 132 6.97 26.76 6.09
N ASP A 133 7.52 27.00 7.29
CA ASP A 133 7.03 27.99 8.25
C ASP A 133 7.73 29.37 8.07
N GLU A 134 7.96 29.82 6.86
CA GLU A 134 8.23 31.24 6.64
C GLU A 134 6.95 32.00 6.24
N GLU A 135 6.08 32.22 7.22
CA GLU A 135 5.27 33.42 7.23
C GLU A 135 6.20 34.62 7.47
N THR A 136 6.64 35.24 6.42
CA THR A 136 7.16 36.60 6.47
C THR A 136 6.01 37.58 6.66
N PRO A 137 6.09 38.47 7.67
CA PRO A 137 5.10 39.50 7.94
C PRO A 137 5.05 40.58 6.85
#